data_f8e7bda1ed9f37a07391f8251cf4883a
#
_entry.id   f8e7bda1ed9f37a07391f8251cf4883a
#
_cell.length_a   1.000
_cell.length_b   1.000
_cell.length_c   1.000
_cell.angle_alpha   90.00
_cell.angle_beta   90.00
_cell.angle_gamma   90.00
#
_symmetry.space_group_name_H-M   'P 1'
#
loop_
_entity.id
_entity.type
_entity.pdbx_description
1 polymer ?
#
loop_
_entity_poly.entity_id
_entity_poly.type
_entity_poly.pdbx_seq_one_letter_code
_entity_poly.pdbx_strand_id
1 'polypeptide(L)'
;MALWQGSSKRTRTGRRIRYARGKRKFEIGREKHFTTIGSTTTKIVRTKGNNRKTRVKTSNIAYVLDPKTNKITKTDIVTVKENAANIHYVRRNIMNKGAIIETKLGKAKITSRPGQSGTVNATLLSK
;
A
#
# COMPACT_ATOMS: atom_id res chain seq x y z
N MET A 1 -4.52 -7.95 18.60
CA MET A 1 -3.49 -9.01 18.68
C MET A 1 -2.23 -8.51 17.99
N ALA A 2 -1.03 -8.67 18.57
CA ALA A 2 0.20 -8.16 17.96
C ALA A 2 0.72 -9.15 16.90
N LEU A 3 1.10 -8.64 15.71
CA LEU A 3 1.73 -9.44 14.65
C LEU A 3 3.17 -9.76 15.06
N TRP A 4 3.46 -11.01 15.36
CA TRP A 4 4.80 -11.45 15.71
C TRP A 4 5.71 -11.54 14.47
N GLN A 5 6.84 -10.85 14.50
CA GLN A 5 7.87 -10.89 13.45
C GLN A 5 9.27 -11.23 14.00
N GLY A 6 9.34 -11.76 15.21
CA GLY A 6 10.58 -12.30 15.78
C GLY A 6 10.86 -13.73 15.31
N SER A 7 11.79 -14.40 15.99
CA SER A 7 12.14 -15.79 15.70
C SER A 7 10.95 -16.74 15.85
N SER A 8 11.02 -17.92 15.22
CA SER A 8 9.98 -18.94 15.30
C SER A 8 9.69 -19.32 16.77
N LYS A 9 8.42 -19.57 17.07
CA LYS A 9 7.97 -20.10 18.37
C LYS A 9 8.15 -21.62 18.50
N ARG A 10 8.65 -22.25 17.45
CA ARG A 10 8.90 -23.69 17.42
C ARG A 10 10.31 -23.99 16.95
N THR A 11 10.90 -25.05 17.50
CA THR A 11 12.15 -25.66 17.04
C THR A 11 11.92 -26.39 15.71
N ARG A 12 13.00 -26.84 15.07
CA ARG A 12 12.93 -27.70 13.87
C ARG A 12 12.18 -29.01 14.11
N THR A 13 12.24 -29.54 15.34
CA THR A 13 11.55 -30.78 15.78
C THR A 13 10.10 -30.54 16.22
N GLY A 14 9.56 -29.32 16.07
CA GLY A 14 8.18 -29.00 16.43
C GLY A 14 7.93 -28.61 17.90
N ARG A 15 8.92 -28.74 18.79
CA ARG A 15 8.83 -28.33 20.20
C ARG A 15 8.54 -26.85 20.33
N ARG A 16 7.66 -26.45 21.24
CA ARG A 16 7.40 -25.04 21.57
C ARG A 16 8.59 -24.42 22.31
N ILE A 17 9.01 -23.24 21.86
CA ILE A 17 10.02 -22.44 22.54
C ILE A 17 9.30 -21.51 23.52
N ARG A 18 9.70 -21.56 24.79
CA ARG A 18 9.29 -20.58 25.81
C ARG A 18 10.31 -19.46 25.82
N TYR A 19 9.86 -18.22 25.62
CA TYR A 19 10.73 -17.06 25.68
C TYR A 19 10.90 -16.61 27.11
N ALA A 20 12.15 -16.25 27.49
CA ALA A 20 12.48 -15.75 28.81
C ALA A 20 11.94 -14.33 29.09
N ARG A 21 11.49 -13.63 28.07
CA ARG A 21 11.00 -12.25 28.17
C ARG A 21 9.74 -12.02 27.32
N GLY A 22 9.02 -10.93 27.65
CA GLY A 22 7.88 -10.47 26.83
C GLY A 22 8.30 -9.96 25.46
N LYS A 23 7.33 -9.78 24.56
CA LYS A 23 7.54 -9.26 23.20
C LYS A 23 8.13 -7.85 23.23
N ARG A 24 9.19 -7.62 22.49
CA ARG A 24 9.78 -6.29 22.32
C ARG A 24 9.12 -5.55 21.16
N LYS A 25 9.09 -4.22 21.22
CA LYS A 25 8.47 -3.36 20.21
C LYS A 25 9.04 -3.58 18.80
N PHE A 26 10.31 -3.89 18.67
CA PHE A 26 10.95 -4.14 17.38
C PHE A 26 10.62 -5.52 16.78
N GLU A 27 10.10 -6.46 17.59
CA GLU A 27 9.68 -7.80 17.18
C GLU A 27 8.20 -7.84 16.75
N ILE A 28 7.49 -6.74 16.90
CA ILE A 28 6.06 -6.66 16.59
C ILE A 28 5.90 -5.98 15.22
N GLY A 29 5.25 -6.69 14.29
CA GLY A 29 4.85 -6.14 13.00
C GLY A 29 3.64 -5.21 13.11
N ARG A 30 3.45 -4.40 12.07
CA ARG A 30 2.28 -3.55 11.91
C ARG A 30 1.29 -4.20 10.96
N GLU A 31 0.00 -3.94 11.17
CA GLU A 31 -1.05 -4.34 10.24
C GLU A 31 -0.85 -3.71 8.87
N LYS A 32 -1.26 -4.44 7.84
CA LYS A 32 -1.24 -3.94 6.47
C LYS A 32 -2.21 -2.78 6.33
N HIS A 33 -1.75 -1.69 5.77
CA HIS A 33 -2.60 -0.58 5.36
C HIS A 33 -3.02 -0.77 3.91
N PHE A 34 -4.33 -0.85 3.71
CA PHE A 34 -4.93 -0.84 2.38
C PHE A 34 -5.41 0.58 2.08
N THR A 35 -4.92 1.14 0.97
CA THR A 35 -5.39 2.44 0.48
C THR A 35 -6.66 2.22 -0.33
N THR A 36 -7.73 2.92 -0.01
CA THR A 36 -9.03 2.85 -0.69
C THR A 36 -9.38 4.19 -1.35
N ILE A 37 -10.37 4.17 -2.25
CA ILE A 37 -10.89 5.39 -2.87
C ILE A 37 -11.74 6.15 -1.86
N GLY A 38 -11.58 7.47 -1.79
CA GLY A 38 -12.33 8.38 -0.92
C GLY A 38 -11.60 9.70 -0.73
N SER A 39 -12.12 10.58 0.11
CA SER A 39 -11.46 11.85 0.46
C SER A 39 -10.03 11.61 0.91
N THR A 40 -9.10 12.43 0.44
CA THR A 40 -7.67 12.21 0.69
C THR A 40 -7.34 12.33 2.17
N THR A 41 -6.98 11.20 2.78
CA THR A 41 -6.57 11.11 4.17
C THR A 41 -5.23 10.42 4.28
N THR A 42 -4.29 11.04 4.98
CA THR A 42 -2.94 10.53 5.18
C THR A 42 -2.64 10.30 6.66
N LYS A 43 -1.73 9.38 6.96
CA LYS A 43 -1.22 9.13 8.30
C LYS A 43 0.31 9.19 8.30
N ILE A 44 0.87 10.07 9.12
CA ILE A 44 2.30 10.13 9.35
C ILE A 44 2.66 9.10 10.42
N VAL A 45 3.65 8.27 10.13
CA VAL A 45 4.12 7.20 11.01
C VAL A 45 5.60 7.40 11.28
N ARG A 46 5.96 7.48 12.57
CA ARG A 46 7.35 7.49 13.01
C ARG A 46 8.01 6.14 12.72
N THR A 47 9.20 6.15 12.17
CA THR A 47 10.04 4.98 11.90
C THR A 47 11.35 5.07 12.68
N LYS A 48 12.27 4.08 12.52
CA LYS A 48 13.58 4.07 13.18
C LYS A 48 14.42 5.26 12.75
N GLY A 49 15.34 5.70 13.61
CA GLY A 49 16.28 6.80 13.31
C GLY A 49 15.59 8.17 13.19
N ASN A 50 14.51 8.40 13.93
CA ASN A 50 13.70 9.64 13.88
C ASN A 50 13.08 9.95 12.50
N ASN A 51 13.09 8.99 11.57
CA ASN A 51 12.45 9.13 10.26
C ASN A 51 10.92 9.07 10.35
N ARG A 52 10.26 9.65 9.35
CA ARG A 52 8.81 9.64 9.22
C ARG A 52 8.41 9.11 7.85
N LYS A 53 7.30 8.36 7.79
CA LYS A 53 6.69 7.91 6.54
C LYS A 53 5.25 8.36 6.49
N THR A 54 4.85 8.96 5.38
CA THR A 54 3.45 9.29 5.10
C THR A 54 2.79 8.09 4.44
N ARG A 55 1.64 7.69 4.95
CA ARG A 55 0.83 6.60 4.39
C ARG A 55 -0.52 7.15 3.98
N VAL A 56 -0.93 6.88 2.76
CA VAL A 56 -2.28 7.20 2.28
C VAL A 56 -3.24 6.15 2.81
N LYS A 57 -4.30 6.59 3.49
CA LYS A 57 -5.42 5.72 3.88
C LYS A 57 -6.48 5.70 2.79
N THR A 58 -6.92 6.87 2.37
CA THR A 58 -7.89 7.06 1.30
C THR A 58 -7.37 8.14 0.35
N SER A 59 -7.67 8.03 -0.93
CA SER A 59 -7.39 9.06 -1.92
C SER A 59 -8.37 8.96 -3.09
N ASN A 60 -8.82 10.10 -3.57
CA ASN A 60 -9.56 10.24 -4.82
C ASN A 60 -8.68 10.77 -5.96
N ILE A 61 -7.42 11.10 -5.69
CA ILE A 61 -6.51 11.75 -6.63
C ILE A 61 -5.35 10.83 -6.96
N ALA A 62 -4.98 10.76 -8.25
CA ALA A 62 -3.76 10.13 -8.74
C ALA A 62 -2.94 11.11 -9.59
N TYR A 63 -1.64 10.96 -9.54
CA TYR A 63 -0.69 11.61 -10.44
C TYR A 63 -0.35 10.64 -11.57
N VAL A 64 -0.88 10.91 -12.76
CA VAL A 64 -0.77 10.00 -13.91
C VAL A 64 0.28 10.55 -14.87
N LEU A 65 1.30 9.74 -15.13
CA LEU A 65 2.30 9.96 -16.16
C LEU A 65 1.78 9.46 -17.51
N ASP A 66 1.77 10.31 -18.49
CA ASP A 66 1.57 9.92 -19.90
C ASP A 66 2.94 9.60 -20.53
N PRO A 67 3.19 8.34 -20.94
CA PRO A 67 4.48 7.96 -21.51
C PRO A 67 4.76 8.58 -22.88
N LYS A 68 3.74 9.05 -23.61
CA LYS A 68 3.93 9.68 -24.92
C LYS A 68 4.42 11.12 -24.81
N THR A 69 3.81 11.87 -23.90
CA THR A 69 4.12 13.31 -23.71
C THR A 69 5.12 13.57 -22.60
N ASN A 70 5.43 12.54 -21.78
CA ASN A 70 6.23 12.62 -20.55
C ASN A 70 5.73 13.67 -19.55
N LYS A 71 4.43 13.97 -19.60
CA LYS A 71 3.79 14.92 -18.68
C LYS A 71 3.05 14.18 -17.56
N ILE A 72 3.13 14.75 -16.37
CA ILE A 72 2.38 14.23 -15.20
C ILE A 72 1.17 15.14 -15.00
N THR A 73 -0.01 14.54 -15.00
CA THR A 73 -1.28 15.23 -14.74
C THR A 73 -1.93 14.70 -13.46
N LYS A 74 -2.46 15.62 -12.66
CA LYS A 74 -3.29 15.31 -11.50
C LYS A 74 -4.70 15.02 -11.98
N THR A 75 -5.24 13.86 -11.66
CA THR A 75 -6.57 13.42 -12.11
C THR A 75 -7.32 12.68 -11.01
N ASP A 76 -8.64 12.66 -11.14
CA ASP A 76 -9.49 11.90 -10.22
C ASP A 76 -9.52 10.43 -10.59
N ILE A 77 -9.59 9.59 -9.54
CA ILE A 77 -9.74 8.14 -9.65
C ILE A 77 -11.24 7.82 -9.61
N VAL A 78 -11.72 7.11 -10.61
CA VAL A 78 -13.12 6.67 -10.70
C VAL A 78 -13.30 5.34 -9.96
N THR A 79 -12.53 4.32 -10.35
CA THR A 79 -12.65 2.98 -9.76
C THR A 79 -11.37 2.16 -9.97
N VAL A 80 -11.24 1.04 -9.25
CA VAL A 80 -10.21 0.03 -9.48
C VAL A 80 -10.79 -1.03 -10.41
N LYS A 81 -10.17 -1.26 -11.58
CA LYS A 81 -10.63 -2.26 -12.57
C LYS A 81 -9.99 -3.63 -12.35
N GLU A 82 -8.70 -3.66 -12.07
CA GLU A 82 -7.95 -4.89 -11.93
C GLU A 82 -6.92 -4.81 -10.81
N ASN A 83 -6.68 -5.93 -10.14
CA ASN A 83 -5.65 -6.01 -9.11
C ASN A 83 -4.98 -7.39 -9.14
N ALA A 84 -3.75 -7.44 -9.64
CA ALA A 84 -2.99 -8.67 -9.78
C ALA A 84 -2.64 -9.34 -8.43
N ALA A 85 -2.66 -8.59 -7.33
CA ALA A 85 -2.34 -9.14 -6.01
C ALA A 85 -3.49 -9.98 -5.43
N ASN A 86 -4.74 -9.56 -5.64
CA ASN A 86 -5.92 -10.26 -5.18
C ASN A 86 -7.18 -9.73 -5.88
N ILE A 87 -7.97 -10.62 -6.45
CA ILE A 87 -9.22 -10.28 -7.14
C ILE A 87 -10.25 -9.61 -6.21
N HIS A 88 -10.27 -9.98 -4.93
CA HIS A 88 -11.19 -9.39 -3.95
C HIS A 88 -10.88 -7.93 -3.62
N TYR A 89 -9.67 -7.44 -3.95
CA TYR A 89 -9.30 -6.03 -3.75
C TYR A 89 -10.02 -5.09 -4.71
N VAL A 90 -10.42 -5.59 -5.87
CA VAL A 90 -11.21 -4.82 -6.85
C VAL A 90 -12.55 -4.41 -6.25
N ARG A 91 -13.30 -5.36 -5.66
CA ARG A 91 -14.59 -5.07 -5.00
C ARG A 91 -14.48 -4.06 -3.86
N ARG A 92 -13.35 -4.03 -3.17
CA ARG A 92 -13.07 -3.12 -2.05
C ARG A 92 -12.39 -1.82 -2.48
N ASN A 93 -12.21 -1.60 -3.78
CA ASN A 93 -11.50 -0.45 -4.34
C ASN A 93 -10.13 -0.20 -3.70
N ILE A 94 -9.39 -1.29 -3.42
CA ILE A 94 -8.07 -1.22 -2.80
C ILE A 94 -7.02 -0.94 -3.87
N MET A 95 -6.26 0.12 -3.64
CA MET A 95 -5.17 0.58 -4.49
C MET A 95 -3.83 0.15 -3.91
N ASN A 96 -3.14 -0.75 -4.60
CA ASN A 96 -1.76 -1.12 -4.30
C ASN A 96 -0.89 -1.01 -5.55
N LYS A 97 0.42 -1.19 -5.40
CA LYS A 97 1.34 -1.18 -6.53
C LYS A 97 0.94 -2.26 -7.55
N GLY A 98 0.84 -1.89 -8.82
CA GLY A 98 0.48 -2.78 -9.92
C GLY A 98 -1.03 -2.89 -10.19
N ALA A 99 -1.90 -2.33 -9.35
CA ALA A 99 -3.33 -2.26 -9.63
C ALA A 99 -3.62 -1.34 -10.83
N ILE A 100 -4.62 -1.69 -11.61
CA ILE A 100 -5.10 -0.90 -12.74
C ILE A 100 -6.33 -0.12 -12.28
N ILE A 101 -6.22 1.19 -12.33
CA ILE A 101 -7.28 2.14 -11.99
C ILE A 101 -7.84 2.78 -13.24
N GLU A 102 -9.10 3.14 -13.18
CA GLU A 102 -9.75 4.00 -14.15
C GLU A 102 -9.72 5.43 -13.66
N THR A 103 -9.20 6.31 -14.50
CA THR A 103 -9.12 7.75 -14.25
C THR A 103 -9.87 8.50 -15.35
N LYS A 104 -10.12 9.79 -15.17
CA LYS A 104 -10.72 10.63 -16.23
C LYS A 104 -9.89 10.68 -17.52
N LEU A 105 -8.57 10.38 -17.45
CA LEU A 105 -7.67 10.32 -18.61
C LEU A 105 -7.65 8.94 -19.27
N GLY A 106 -8.17 7.90 -18.60
CA GLY A 106 -8.17 6.53 -19.09
C GLY A 106 -7.65 5.53 -18.05
N LYS A 107 -7.34 4.30 -18.50
CA LYS A 107 -6.78 3.26 -17.64
C LYS A 107 -5.31 3.56 -17.31
N ALA A 108 -4.95 3.47 -16.04
CA ALA A 108 -3.59 3.71 -15.58
C ALA A 108 -3.15 2.64 -14.58
N LYS A 109 -1.89 2.21 -14.67
CA LYS A 109 -1.28 1.24 -13.75
C LYS A 109 -0.55 1.95 -12.62
N ILE A 110 -0.86 1.63 -11.38
CA ILE A 110 -0.23 2.23 -10.20
C ILE A 110 1.22 1.74 -10.09
N THR A 111 2.16 2.68 -10.03
CA THR A 111 3.61 2.43 -9.92
C THR A 111 4.13 2.65 -8.50
N SER A 112 3.51 3.52 -7.72
CA SER A 112 3.88 3.80 -6.33
C SER A 112 3.34 2.76 -5.35
N ARG A 113 3.78 2.85 -4.11
CA ARG A 113 3.20 2.14 -2.96
C ARG A 113 2.50 3.16 -2.06
N PRO A 114 1.19 3.43 -2.19
CA PRO A 114 0.51 4.52 -1.48
C PRO A 114 0.66 4.44 0.05
N GLY A 115 0.69 3.22 0.60
CA GLY A 115 0.94 2.99 2.02
C GLY A 115 2.38 3.21 2.49
N GLN A 116 3.31 3.61 1.61
CA GLN A 116 4.73 3.88 1.92
C GLN A 116 5.18 5.25 1.42
N SER A 117 4.81 5.62 0.18
CA SER A 117 5.27 6.83 -0.51
C SER A 117 4.41 8.07 -0.24
N GLY A 118 3.19 7.88 0.25
CA GLY A 118 2.29 9.00 0.57
C GLY A 118 1.54 9.58 -0.62
N THR A 119 1.71 9.04 -1.82
CA THR A 119 1.05 9.48 -3.05
C THR A 119 0.61 8.29 -3.90
N VAL A 120 -0.41 8.50 -4.71
CA VAL A 120 -0.85 7.54 -5.73
C VAL A 120 -0.29 8.02 -7.08
N ASN A 121 0.79 7.38 -7.52
CA ASN A 121 1.38 7.65 -8.83
C ASN A 121 1.06 6.48 -9.76
N ALA A 122 0.72 6.80 -10.99
CA ALA A 122 0.35 5.80 -11.99
C ALA A 122 0.91 6.18 -13.36
N THR A 123 1.00 5.21 -14.25
CA THR A 123 1.37 5.41 -15.66
C THR A 123 0.19 5.04 -16.52
N LEU A 124 -0.16 5.89 -17.47
CA LEU A 124 -1.23 5.65 -18.42
C LEU A 124 -0.91 4.41 -19.26
N LEU A 125 -1.88 3.52 -19.42
CA LEU A 125 -1.76 2.38 -20.31
C LEU A 125 -2.20 2.83 -21.70
N SER A 126 -1.28 2.75 -22.67
CA SER A 126 -1.65 2.85 -24.08
C SER A 126 -2.64 1.73 -24.42
N LYS A 127 -3.69 2.07 -25.15
CA LYS A 127 -4.56 1.07 -25.79
C LYS A 127 -3.75 0.22 -26.74
#